data_f53aecda279182420151555e4b4c99b1
#
_entry.id   f53aecda279182420151555e4b4c99b1
#
_cell.length_a   1.000
_cell.length_b   1.000
_cell.length_c   1.000
_cell.angle_alpha   90.00
_cell.angle_beta   90.00
_cell.angle_gamma   90.00
#
_symmetry.space_group_name_H-M   'P 1'
#
loop_
_entity.id
_entity.type
_entity.pdbx_description
1 polymer ?
#
loop_
_entity_poly.entity_id
_entity_poly.type
_entity_poly.pdbx_seq_one_letter_code
_entity_poly.pdbx_strand_id
1 'polypeptide(L)'
;MKFEGFSFGSIRIDGVTYEHDVVIDRREIRKRKKKPSKKFREEFGHTPLSVEEAIPWTCRRLVIGTGTGDLPVMDAVREEAKQRNVELLILPTLEAIEELKRHPSGTNAILHVTC
;
A
#
# COMPACT_ATOMS: atom_id res chain seq x y z
N MET A 1 15.48 -5.13 -2.99
CA MET A 1 14.17 -5.81 -2.90
C MET A 1 13.74 -6.24 -4.29
N LYS A 2 13.48 -7.50 -4.47
CA LYS A 2 13.17 -8.07 -5.79
C LYS A 2 11.70 -8.51 -5.83
N PHE A 3 10.92 -7.90 -6.71
CA PHE A 3 9.54 -8.28 -6.96
C PHE A 3 9.53 -9.35 -8.06
N GLU A 4 9.04 -10.54 -7.73
CA GLU A 4 9.12 -11.69 -8.62
C GLU A 4 7.79 -12.05 -9.26
N GLY A 5 6.69 -11.52 -8.76
CA GLY A 5 5.38 -11.74 -9.34
C GLY A 5 4.26 -11.20 -8.48
N PHE A 6 3.20 -10.79 -9.15
CA PHE A 6 1.96 -10.40 -8.51
C PHE A 6 0.81 -10.99 -9.31
N SER A 7 -0.09 -11.67 -8.62
CA SER A 7 -1.38 -12.08 -9.17
C SER A 7 -2.43 -11.82 -8.11
N PHE A 8 -3.71 -11.82 -8.50
CA PHE A 8 -4.75 -11.62 -7.53
C PHE A 8 -4.63 -12.66 -6.41
N GLY A 9 -4.52 -12.18 -5.18
CA GLY A 9 -4.41 -13.01 -3.99
C GLY A 9 -3.00 -13.31 -3.51
N SER A 10 -1.96 -12.99 -4.29
CA SER A 10 -0.59 -13.22 -3.83
C SER A 10 0.44 -12.30 -4.48
N ILE A 11 1.52 -12.05 -3.75
CA ILE A 11 2.68 -11.32 -4.25
C ILE A 11 3.95 -12.02 -3.76
N ARG A 12 4.95 -12.14 -4.62
CA ARG A 12 6.23 -12.73 -4.27
C ARG A 12 7.31 -11.67 -4.26
N ILE A 13 7.97 -11.52 -3.12
CA ILE A 13 9.03 -10.53 -2.93
C ILE A 13 10.21 -11.23 -2.25
N ASP A 14 11.41 -11.09 -2.84
CA ASP A 14 12.64 -11.68 -2.30
C ASP A 14 12.49 -13.17 -1.96
N GLY A 15 11.82 -13.92 -2.82
CA GLY A 15 11.64 -15.37 -2.65
C GLY A 15 10.55 -15.77 -1.67
N VAL A 16 9.83 -14.82 -1.07
CA VAL A 16 8.74 -15.10 -0.12
C VAL A 16 7.40 -14.74 -0.75
N THR A 17 6.44 -15.65 -0.67
CA THR A 17 5.09 -15.41 -1.17
C THR A 17 4.18 -14.93 -0.04
N TYR A 18 3.53 -13.80 -0.26
CA TYR A 18 2.58 -13.21 0.69
C TYR A 18 1.18 -13.31 0.12
N GLU A 19 0.24 -13.85 0.90
CA GLU A 19 -1.16 -13.99 0.49
C GLU A 19 -2.06 -12.99 1.22
N HIS A 20 -1.51 -11.84 1.55
CA HIS A 20 -2.21 -10.76 2.24
C HIS A 20 -1.58 -9.43 1.81
N ASP A 21 -2.27 -8.34 2.09
CA ASP A 21 -1.72 -7.01 1.84
C ASP A 21 -0.44 -6.81 2.61
N VAL A 22 0.53 -6.16 2.00
CA VAL A 22 1.84 -5.92 2.59
C VAL A 22 2.12 -4.44 2.74
N VAL A 23 2.88 -4.10 3.78
CA VAL A 23 3.42 -2.77 4.01
C VAL A 23 4.93 -2.88 3.89
N ILE A 24 5.51 -2.02 3.05
CA ILE A 24 6.96 -1.91 2.88
C ILE A 24 7.40 -0.62 3.57
N ASP A 25 8.12 -0.76 4.66
CA ASP A 25 8.57 0.34 5.49
C ASP A 25 10.08 0.31 5.60
N ARG A 26 10.77 1.21 4.92
CA ARG A 26 12.23 1.30 4.91
C ARG A 26 12.86 -0.07 4.62
N ARG A 27 12.35 -0.73 3.58
CA ARG A 27 12.77 -2.05 3.06
C ARG A 27 12.36 -3.24 3.94
N GLU A 28 11.63 -3.01 5.02
CA GLU A 28 11.06 -4.10 5.82
C GLU A 28 9.63 -4.36 5.38
N ILE A 29 9.26 -5.62 5.28
CA ILE A 29 7.93 -6.04 4.83
C ILE A 29 7.16 -6.55 6.05
N ARG A 30 5.95 -6.02 6.22
CA ARG A 30 5.04 -6.51 7.25
C ARG A 30 3.63 -6.64 6.68
N LYS A 31 2.79 -7.40 7.36
CA LYS A 31 1.39 -7.53 7.00
C LYS A 31 0.65 -6.22 7.27
N ARG A 32 -0.17 -5.77 6.32
CA ARG A 32 -1.08 -4.66 6.56
C ARG A 32 -2.11 -5.06 7.61
N LYS A 33 -2.30 -4.21 8.61
CA LYS A 33 -3.32 -4.39 9.65
C LYS A 33 -4.47 -3.46 9.35
N LYS A 34 -5.51 -3.97 8.72
CA LYS A 34 -6.65 -3.17 8.26
C LYS A 34 -7.80 -3.09 9.25
N LYS A 35 -7.69 -3.77 10.39
CA LYS A 35 -8.75 -3.77 11.40
C LYS A 35 -9.24 -2.38 11.79
N PRO A 36 -8.37 -1.37 12.01
CA PRO A 36 -8.84 -0.02 12.34
C PRO A 36 -9.71 0.62 11.27
N SER A 37 -9.61 0.18 10.03
CA SER A 37 -10.40 0.72 8.91
C SER A 37 -11.70 -0.02 8.65
N LYS A 38 -11.94 -1.15 9.31
CA LYS A 38 -13.13 -1.98 9.04
C LYS A 38 -14.44 -1.26 9.31
N LYS A 39 -14.45 -0.31 10.21
CA LYS A 39 -15.64 0.49 10.52
C LYS A 39 -16.14 1.34 9.36
N PHE A 40 -15.29 1.58 8.35
CA PHE A 40 -15.65 2.34 7.17
C PHE A 40 -16.12 1.46 6.00
N ARG A 41 -16.13 0.15 6.19
CA ARG A 41 -16.42 -0.80 5.11
C ARG A 41 -17.79 -0.61 4.47
N GLU A 42 -18.82 -0.35 5.27
CA GLU A 42 -20.18 -0.17 4.74
C GLU A 42 -20.26 1.02 3.80
N GLU A 43 -19.59 2.11 4.15
CA GLU A 43 -19.59 3.34 3.34
C GLU A 43 -18.92 3.13 1.99
N PHE A 44 -17.86 2.34 1.93
CA PHE A 44 -17.04 2.19 0.73
C PHE A 44 -17.27 0.87 -0.03
N GLY A 45 -18.04 -0.05 0.52
CA GLY A 45 -18.23 -1.37 -0.08
C GLY A 45 -17.06 -2.33 0.11
N HIS A 46 -15.90 -1.83 0.51
CA HIS A 46 -14.68 -2.55 0.84
C HIS A 46 -14.02 -1.88 2.02
N THR A 47 -13.14 -2.57 2.73
CA THR A 47 -12.36 -1.93 3.79
C THR A 47 -11.35 -0.98 3.16
N PRO A 48 -11.53 0.34 3.31
CA PRO A 48 -10.63 1.32 2.68
C PRO A 48 -9.31 1.43 3.44
N LEU A 49 -8.35 2.13 2.83
CA LEU A 49 -7.17 2.58 3.55
C LEU A 49 -7.53 3.89 4.28
N SER A 50 -7.32 3.92 5.60
CA SER A 50 -7.61 5.09 6.42
C SER A 50 -6.38 5.51 7.22
N VAL A 51 -6.40 6.75 7.74
CA VAL A 51 -5.31 7.26 8.57
C VAL A 51 -5.20 6.56 9.93
N GLU A 52 -6.19 5.76 10.29
CA GLU A 52 -6.17 5.02 11.56
C GLU A 52 -5.28 3.78 11.48
N GLU A 53 -4.86 3.38 10.31
CA GLU A 53 -3.88 2.32 10.13
C GLU A 53 -2.47 2.85 10.37
N ALA A 54 -1.53 1.93 10.65
CA ALA A 54 -0.13 2.28 10.82
C ALA A 54 0.53 2.47 9.45
N ILE A 55 0.34 3.65 8.86
CA ILE A 55 0.90 3.99 7.55
C ILE A 55 2.38 4.33 7.71
N PRO A 56 3.26 3.81 6.83
CA PRO A 56 4.71 4.05 6.94
C PRO A 56 5.10 5.42 6.39
N TRP A 57 4.86 6.46 7.16
CA TRP A 57 5.06 7.86 6.75
C TRP A 57 6.52 8.31 6.69
N THR A 58 7.47 7.53 7.23
CA THR A 58 8.89 7.91 7.24
C THR A 58 9.51 7.64 5.87
N CYS A 59 9.20 8.52 4.91
CA CYS A 59 9.64 8.40 3.53
C CYS A 59 9.43 9.71 2.80
N ARG A 60 10.05 9.85 1.63
CA ARG A 60 9.77 10.99 0.73
C ARG A 60 8.57 10.70 -0.16
N ARG A 61 8.38 9.42 -0.51
CA ARG A 61 7.34 8.97 -1.42
C ARG A 61 6.65 7.75 -0.82
N LEU A 62 5.33 7.77 -0.82
CA LEU A 62 4.52 6.63 -0.42
C LEU A 62 3.70 6.17 -1.63
N VAL A 63 3.88 4.91 -2.01
CA VAL A 63 3.15 4.30 -3.12
C VAL A 63 2.07 3.39 -2.54
N ILE A 64 0.84 3.60 -2.98
CA ILE A 64 -0.28 2.75 -2.57
C ILE A 64 -0.74 1.98 -3.80
N GLY A 65 -0.58 0.65 -3.75
CA GLY A 65 -1.10 -0.26 -4.76
C GLY A 65 -2.51 -0.67 -4.41
N THR A 66 -3.45 -0.41 -5.30
CA THR A 66 -4.88 -0.60 -5.06
C THR A 66 -5.43 -1.93 -5.57
N GLY A 67 -4.58 -2.92 -5.80
CA GLY A 67 -4.99 -4.18 -6.41
C GLY A 67 -5.29 -3.97 -7.88
N THR A 68 -6.49 -4.28 -8.30
CA THR A 68 -6.96 -4.01 -9.67
C THR A 68 -7.67 -2.65 -9.76
N GLY A 69 -7.48 -1.78 -8.77
CA GLY A 69 -8.11 -0.47 -8.72
C GLY A 69 -9.27 -0.38 -7.75
N ASP A 70 -9.51 -1.42 -6.96
CA ASP A 70 -10.69 -1.54 -6.11
C ASP A 70 -10.49 -1.17 -4.64
N LEU A 71 -9.25 -0.93 -4.19
CA LEU A 71 -9.01 -0.47 -2.82
C LEU A 71 -9.31 1.03 -2.71
N PRO A 72 -10.34 1.44 -1.97
CA PRO A 72 -10.59 2.86 -1.74
C PRO A 72 -9.52 3.44 -0.81
N VAL A 73 -9.09 4.66 -1.10
CA VAL A 73 -8.18 5.41 -0.23
C VAL A 73 -8.93 6.62 0.27
N MET A 74 -9.12 6.73 1.59
CA MET A 74 -9.89 7.82 2.16
C MET A 74 -9.16 9.16 2.01
N ASP A 75 -9.92 10.24 1.81
CA ASP A 75 -9.35 11.57 1.58
C ASP A 75 -8.41 12.03 2.70
N ALA A 76 -8.67 11.62 3.94
CA ALA A 76 -7.82 11.96 5.06
C ALA A 76 -6.38 11.45 4.87
N VAL A 77 -6.18 10.34 4.14
CA VAL A 77 -4.85 9.83 3.81
C VAL A 77 -4.11 10.81 2.90
N ARG A 78 -4.82 11.36 1.90
CA ARG A 78 -4.25 12.35 0.98
C ARG A 78 -3.88 13.64 1.72
N GLU A 79 -4.75 14.09 2.62
CA GLU A 79 -4.50 15.29 3.41
C GLU A 79 -3.31 15.11 4.36
N GLU A 80 -3.21 13.96 4.99
CA GLU A 80 -2.09 13.64 5.87
C GLU A 80 -0.76 13.65 5.10
N ALA A 81 -0.74 13.09 3.90
CA ALA A 81 0.44 13.09 3.04
C ALA A 81 0.90 14.52 2.74
N LYS A 82 -0.04 15.41 2.44
CA LYS A 82 0.27 16.82 2.18
C LYS A 82 0.88 17.49 3.40
N GLN A 83 0.30 17.28 4.58
CA GLN A 83 0.78 17.87 5.82
C GLN A 83 2.19 17.40 6.17
N ARG A 84 2.53 16.17 5.78
CA ARG A 84 3.85 15.59 6.04
C ARG A 84 4.86 15.80 4.93
N ASN A 85 4.47 16.49 3.85
CA ASN A 85 5.29 16.67 2.65
C ASN A 85 5.74 15.33 2.04
N VAL A 86 4.86 14.33 2.08
CA VAL A 86 5.09 13.03 1.45
C VAL A 86 4.40 13.04 0.09
N GLU A 87 5.14 12.71 -0.97
CA GLU A 87 4.56 12.50 -2.28
C GLU A 87 3.75 11.20 -2.27
N LEU A 88 2.46 11.29 -2.57
CA LEU A 88 1.57 10.14 -2.55
C LEU A 88 1.21 9.72 -3.97
N LEU A 89 1.45 8.45 -4.29
CA LEU A 89 1.09 7.84 -5.57
C LEU A 89 0.10 6.71 -5.31
N ILE A 90 -1.07 6.80 -5.91
CA ILE A 90 -2.12 5.80 -5.77
C ILE A 90 -2.33 5.17 -7.14
N LEU A 91 -1.96 3.91 -7.28
CA LEU A 91 -1.87 3.19 -8.54
C LEU A 91 -2.37 1.75 -8.37
N PRO A 92 -2.84 1.11 -9.45
CA PRO A 92 -3.02 -0.35 -9.40
C PRO A 92 -1.72 -1.04 -8.96
N THR A 93 -1.82 -2.17 -8.28
CA THR A 93 -0.64 -2.79 -7.66
C THR A 93 0.48 -3.10 -8.65
N LEU A 94 0.16 -3.53 -9.87
CA LEU A 94 1.20 -3.78 -10.89
C LEU A 94 1.99 -2.51 -11.21
N GLU A 95 1.32 -1.38 -11.35
CA GLU A 95 1.98 -0.09 -11.61
C GLU A 95 2.74 0.40 -10.38
N ALA A 96 2.20 0.16 -9.19
CA ALA A 96 2.87 0.49 -7.94
C ALA A 96 4.20 -0.25 -7.82
N ILE A 97 4.23 -1.52 -8.19
CA ILE A 97 5.46 -2.33 -8.21
C ILE A 97 6.48 -1.73 -9.16
N GLU A 98 6.06 -1.29 -10.35
CA GLU A 98 6.97 -0.65 -11.31
C GLU A 98 7.57 0.63 -10.75
N GLU A 99 6.78 1.44 -10.02
CA GLU A 99 7.29 2.63 -9.34
C GLU A 99 8.34 2.28 -8.29
N LEU A 100 8.09 1.23 -7.51
CA LEU A 100 9.05 0.77 -6.50
C LEU A 100 10.36 0.30 -7.12
N LYS A 101 10.30 -0.33 -8.29
CA LYS A 101 11.50 -0.76 -9.02
C LYS A 101 12.31 0.43 -9.54
N ARG A 102 11.64 1.48 -10.03
CA ARG A 102 12.30 2.66 -10.58
C ARG A 102 12.88 3.56 -9.50
N HIS A 103 12.18 3.70 -8.39
CA HIS A 103 12.52 4.66 -7.33
C HIS A 103 12.53 3.99 -5.96
N PRO A 104 13.44 3.04 -5.71
CA PRO A 104 13.43 2.30 -4.44
C PRO A 104 13.85 3.14 -3.25
N SER A 105 14.70 4.14 -3.47
CA SER A 105 15.26 4.95 -2.40
C SER A 105 14.25 5.99 -1.89
N GLY A 106 14.05 6.05 -0.57
CA GLY A 106 13.13 7.00 0.05
C GLY A 106 11.66 6.72 -0.23
N THR A 107 11.33 5.50 -0.69
CA THR A 107 9.98 5.11 -1.07
C THR A 107 9.48 3.97 -0.18
N ASN A 108 8.35 4.19 0.47
CA ASN A 108 7.61 3.14 1.19
C ASN A 108 6.35 2.78 0.40
N ALA A 109 5.70 1.70 0.78
CA ALA A 109 4.52 1.25 0.06
C ALA A 109 3.52 0.52 0.94
N ILE A 110 2.26 0.55 0.49
CA ILE A 110 1.21 -0.35 0.94
C ILE A 110 0.67 -0.98 -0.32
N LEU A 111 0.72 -2.31 -0.40
CA LEU A 111 0.29 -3.04 -1.60
C LEU A 111 -0.91 -3.90 -1.26
N HIS A 112 -2.04 -3.59 -1.89
CA HIS A 112 -3.25 -4.39 -1.78
C HIS A 112 -3.11 -5.62 -2.68
N VAL A 113 -3.23 -6.79 -2.09
CA VAL A 113 -3.01 -8.08 -2.75
C VAL A 113 -4.30 -8.89 -2.80
N THR A 114 -5.10 -8.80 -1.76
CA THR A 114 -6.34 -9.56 -1.63
C THR A 114 -7.41 -8.72 -0.94
N CYS A 115 -8.64 -8.96 -1.29
CA CYS A 115 -9.80 -8.31 -0.65
C CYS A 115 -10.12 -8.88 0.72
#